data_9e09a92c0941a06af6c156ba454f4d88
#
_entry.id   9e09a92c0941a06af6c156ba454f4d88
#
_cell.length_a   1.000
_cell.length_b   1.000
_cell.length_c   1.000
_cell.angle_alpha   90.00
_cell.angle_beta   90.00
_cell.angle_gamma   90.00
#
_symmetry.space_group_name_H-M   'P 1'
#
loop_
_entity.id
_entity.type
_entity.pdbx_description
1 polymer ?
#
loop_
_entity_poly.entity_id
_entity_poly.type
_entity_poly.pdbx_seq_one_letter_code
_entity_poly.pdbx_strand_id
1 'polypeptide(L)'
;MKTNQKRAIETVILAISAIVLCLLIALVFTKEKATAASVMTQEESKLVAILEKIDGVGETQVMIGVSEDGKKRVVVVCDGADNISVMMDVREAAANALGIEEKFVKIYLKNK
;
A
#
# COMPACT_ATOMS: atom_id res chain seq x y z
N MET A 1 2.02 46.23 -34.93
CA MET A 1 1.42 44.91 -35.20
C MET A 1 2.32 43.76 -34.81
N LYS A 2 3.59 43.80 -35.11
CA LYS A 2 4.54 42.74 -34.72
C LYS A 2 4.68 42.59 -33.20
N THR A 3 4.57 43.69 -32.45
CA THR A 3 4.69 43.69 -30.99
C THR A 3 3.48 42.98 -30.32
N ASN A 4 2.30 43.10 -30.89
CA ASN A 4 1.10 42.47 -30.34
C ASN A 4 1.10 40.97 -30.58
N GLN A 5 1.66 40.50 -31.70
CA GLN A 5 1.79 39.04 -31.94
C GLN A 5 2.78 38.40 -30.99
N LYS A 6 3.91 39.06 -30.70
CA LYS A 6 4.90 38.57 -29.73
C LYS A 6 4.29 38.48 -28.33
N ARG A 7 3.55 39.50 -27.90
CA ARG A 7 2.88 39.51 -26.61
C ARG A 7 1.82 38.41 -26.52
N ALA A 8 1.04 38.17 -27.57
CA ALA A 8 0.08 37.13 -27.63
C ALA A 8 0.75 35.75 -27.51
N ILE A 9 1.84 35.55 -28.23
CA ILE A 9 2.59 34.29 -28.17
C ILE A 9 3.19 34.08 -26.79
N GLU A 10 3.78 35.09 -26.18
CA GLU A 10 4.31 35.01 -24.82
C GLU A 10 3.23 34.70 -23.80
N THR A 11 2.07 35.35 -23.92
CA THR A 11 0.93 35.08 -23.04
C THR A 11 0.44 33.64 -23.19
N VAL A 12 0.36 33.14 -24.43
CA VAL A 12 -0.06 31.74 -24.69
C VAL A 12 0.97 30.77 -24.15
N ILE A 13 2.24 31.00 -24.30
CA ILE A 13 3.32 30.15 -23.78
C ILE A 13 3.26 30.10 -22.26
N LEU A 14 3.07 31.23 -21.60
CA LEU A 14 2.93 31.31 -20.15
C LEU A 14 1.69 30.56 -19.67
N ALA A 15 0.58 30.70 -20.37
CA ALA A 15 -0.67 29.98 -20.02
C ALA A 15 -0.50 28.47 -20.17
N ILE A 16 0.11 28.01 -21.25
CA ILE A 16 0.38 26.58 -21.47
C ILE A 16 1.33 26.04 -20.40
N SER A 17 2.39 26.79 -20.09
CA SER A 17 3.35 26.42 -19.06
C SER A 17 2.68 26.27 -17.69
N ALA A 18 1.81 27.22 -17.34
CA ALA A 18 1.06 27.18 -16.08
C ALA A 18 0.13 25.94 -16.03
N ILE A 19 -0.55 25.64 -17.12
CA ILE A 19 -1.45 24.48 -17.20
C ILE A 19 -0.67 23.17 -17.04
N VAL A 20 0.46 23.04 -17.73
CA VAL A 20 1.33 21.86 -17.64
C VAL A 20 1.84 21.70 -16.22
N LEU A 21 2.27 22.78 -15.59
CA LEU A 21 2.75 22.74 -14.20
C LEU A 21 1.65 22.30 -13.25
N CYS A 22 0.44 22.83 -13.40
CA CYS A 22 -0.72 22.44 -12.60
C CYS A 22 -1.04 20.97 -12.78
N LEU A 23 -0.99 20.44 -13.99
CA LEU A 23 -1.25 19.03 -14.27
C LEU A 23 -0.19 18.15 -13.62
N LEU A 24 1.08 18.53 -13.67
CA LEU A 24 2.16 17.79 -13.02
C LEU A 24 1.98 17.76 -11.50
N ILE A 25 1.63 18.87 -10.90
CA ILE A 25 1.36 18.96 -9.47
C ILE A 25 0.15 18.07 -9.10
N ALA A 26 -0.91 18.11 -9.89
CA ALA A 26 -2.09 17.30 -9.67
C ALA A 26 -1.77 15.80 -9.73
N LEU A 27 -0.94 15.39 -10.68
CA LEU A 27 -0.51 13.99 -10.79
C LEU A 27 0.29 13.55 -9.58
N VAL A 28 1.21 14.39 -9.10
CA VAL A 28 2.00 14.10 -7.90
C VAL A 28 1.10 14.00 -6.67
N PHE A 29 0.17 14.93 -6.49
CA PHE A 29 -0.79 14.89 -5.39
C PHE A 29 -1.68 13.66 -5.46
N THR A 30 -2.14 13.28 -6.65
CA THR A 30 -2.95 12.08 -6.83
C THR A 30 -2.18 10.83 -6.44
N LYS A 31 -0.92 10.73 -6.82
CA LYS A 31 -0.06 9.61 -6.43
C LYS A 31 0.16 9.57 -4.92
N GLU A 32 0.41 10.71 -4.30
CA GLU A 32 0.56 10.79 -2.85
C GLU A 32 -0.72 10.37 -2.12
N LYS A 33 -1.88 10.84 -2.59
CA LYS A 33 -3.17 10.43 -2.02
C LYS A 33 -3.42 8.95 -2.20
N ALA A 34 -3.13 8.39 -3.36
CA ALA A 34 -3.27 6.96 -3.60
C ALA A 34 -2.34 6.17 -2.68
N THR A 35 -1.10 6.61 -2.49
CA THR A 35 -0.14 5.98 -1.59
C THR A 35 -0.60 6.10 -0.14
N ALA A 36 -1.12 7.27 0.26
CA ALA A 36 -1.63 7.48 1.61
C ALA A 36 -2.90 6.67 1.89
N ALA A 37 -3.78 6.50 0.89
CA ALA A 37 -5.01 5.76 1.03
C ALA A 37 -4.79 4.25 1.12
N SER A 38 -3.72 3.74 0.52
CA SER A 38 -3.37 2.33 0.50
C SER A 38 -2.02 2.09 1.16
N VAL A 39 -1.86 2.56 2.42
CA VAL A 39 -0.57 2.53 3.12
C VAL A 39 -0.12 1.11 3.38
N MET A 40 0.24 0.41 2.31
CA MET A 40 0.88 -0.89 2.40
C MET A 40 2.27 -0.81 1.79
N THR A 41 3.26 -1.27 2.54
CA THR A 41 4.61 -1.41 2.00
C THR A 41 4.60 -2.51 0.95
N GLN A 42 5.62 -2.54 0.11
CA GLN A 42 5.78 -3.60 -0.88
C GLN A 42 5.84 -4.98 -0.24
N GLU A 43 6.50 -5.08 0.91
CA GLU A 43 6.60 -6.32 1.69
C GLU A 43 5.22 -6.77 2.16
N GLU A 44 4.41 -5.85 2.69
CA GLU A 44 3.05 -6.14 3.13
C GLU A 44 2.16 -6.58 1.95
N SER A 45 2.27 -5.91 0.82
CA SER A 45 1.50 -6.27 -0.39
C SER A 45 1.85 -7.67 -0.90
N LYS A 46 3.12 -8.02 -0.89
CA LYS A 46 3.57 -9.35 -1.29
C LYS A 46 3.06 -10.42 -0.34
N LEU A 47 3.08 -10.13 0.96
CA LEU A 47 2.59 -11.05 1.97
C LEU A 47 1.09 -11.27 1.82
N VAL A 48 0.31 -10.22 1.63
CA VAL A 48 -1.13 -10.32 1.37
C VAL A 48 -1.41 -11.21 0.16
N ALA A 49 -0.68 -11.00 -0.93
CA ALA A 49 -0.86 -11.79 -2.14
C ALA A 49 -0.60 -13.28 -1.92
N ILE A 50 0.39 -13.61 -1.11
CA ILE A 50 0.71 -15.00 -0.76
C ILE A 50 -0.37 -15.59 0.15
N LEU A 51 -0.77 -14.86 1.18
CA LEU A 51 -1.75 -15.34 2.15
C LEU A 51 -3.12 -15.56 1.53
N GLU A 52 -3.54 -14.69 0.64
CA GLU A 52 -4.84 -14.82 -0.05
C GLU A 52 -4.92 -16.04 -0.95
N LYS A 53 -3.79 -16.62 -1.34
CA LYS A 53 -3.74 -17.85 -2.12
C LYS A 53 -3.97 -19.11 -1.28
N ILE A 54 -3.91 -18.99 0.03
CA ILE A 54 -4.18 -20.12 0.94
C ILE A 54 -5.69 -20.34 1.00
N ASP A 55 -6.12 -21.59 0.81
CA ASP A 55 -7.53 -21.95 0.86
C ASP A 55 -8.15 -21.57 2.20
N GLY A 56 -9.30 -20.91 2.13
CA GLY A 56 -10.09 -20.56 3.30
C GLY A 56 -9.70 -19.26 3.99
N VAL A 57 -8.62 -18.61 3.56
CA VAL A 57 -8.15 -17.35 4.19
C VAL A 57 -9.08 -16.19 3.83
N GLY A 58 -9.47 -16.09 2.57
CA GLY A 58 -10.31 -15.00 2.09
C GLY A 58 -9.56 -13.67 2.00
N GLU A 59 -10.29 -12.58 2.15
CA GLU A 59 -9.70 -11.24 2.10
C GLU A 59 -8.79 -11.01 3.30
N THR A 60 -7.60 -10.49 3.03
CA THR A 60 -6.54 -10.37 4.03
C THR A 60 -5.97 -8.96 4.06
N GLN A 61 -5.72 -8.47 5.27
CA GLN A 61 -4.97 -7.25 5.50
C GLN A 61 -3.78 -7.56 6.40
N VAL A 62 -2.65 -6.95 6.11
CA VAL A 62 -1.41 -7.19 6.84
C VAL A 62 -0.76 -5.87 7.22
N MET A 63 -0.28 -5.80 8.44
CA MET A 63 0.55 -4.68 8.89
C MET A 63 1.83 -5.25 9.51
N ILE A 64 2.97 -4.76 9.04
CA ILE A 64 4.28 -5.16 9.54
C ILE A 64 4.85 -3.99 10.34
N GLY A 65 5.17 -4.25 11.61
CA GLY A 65 5.79 -3.27 12.47
C GLY A 65 7.13 -3.76 12.98
N VAL A 66 7.95 -2.83 13.44
CA VAL A 66 9.23 -3.16 14.08
C VAL A 66 9.16 -2.64 15.51
N SER A 67 9.40 -3.52 16.47
CA SER A 67 9.41 -3.15 17.88
C SER A 67 10.71 -2.45 18.26
N GLU A 68 10.77 -1.87 19.47
CA GLU A 68 11.93 -1.12 19.96
C GLU A 68 13.21 -1.95 19.97
N ASP A 69 13.07 -3.25 20.16
CA ASP A 69 14.20 -4.19 20.15
C ASP A 69 14.66 -4.58 18.72
N GLY A 70 14.07 -3.97 17.70
CA GLY A 70 14.41 -4.22 16.30
C GLY A 70 13.75 -5.45 15.70
N LYS A 71 12.91 -6.15 16.44
CA LYS A 71 12.23 -7.35 15.95
C LYS A 71 10.98 -7.00 15.17
N LYS A 72 10.80 -7.66 14.03
CA LYS A 72 9.59 -7.50 13.22
C LYS A 72 8.42 -8.21 13.87
N ARG A 73 7.27 -7.57 13.82
CA ARG A 73 5.99 -8.13 14.26
C ARG A 73 4.97 -7.93 13.15
N VAL A 74 4.08 -8.88 13.03
CA VAL A 74 3.08 -8.89 11.97
C VAL A 74 1.70 -9.04 12.57
N VAL A 75 0.77 -8.23 12.09
CA VAL A 75 -0.64 -8.36 12.40
C VAL A 75 -1.37 -8.72 11.11
N VAL A 76 -2.11 -9.81 11.12
CA VAL A 76 -2.89 -10.29 9.98
C VAL A 76 -4.37 -10.26 10.36
N VAL A 77 -5.19 -9.67 9.52
CA VAL A 77 -6.64 -9.70 9.66
C VAL A 77 -7.20 -10.41 8.42
N CYS A 78 -7.92 -11.51 8.60
CA CYS A 78 -8.45 -12.26 7.47
C CYS A 78 -9.81 -12.89 7.80
N ASP A 79 -10.57 -13.20 6.76
CA ASP A 79 -11.89 -13.81 6.90
C ASP A 79 -11.85 -15.23 7.50
N GLY A 80 -10.81 -15.98 7.17
CA GLY A 80 -10.66 -17.37 7.61
C GLY A 80 -10.09 -17.57 9.00
N ALA A 81 -9.89 -16.51 9.78
CA ALA A 81 -9.28 -16.60 11.11
C ALA A 81 -10.16 -17.31 12.14
N ASP A 82 -11.42 -17.59 11.82
CA ASP A 82 -12.31 -18.40 12.65
C ASP A 82 -12.01 -19.90 12.56
N ASN A 83 -11.20 -20.31 11.61
CA ASN A 83 -10.78 -21.70 11.42
C ASN A 83 -9.34 -21.86 11.91
N ILE A 84 -9.15 -22.73 12.90
CA ILE A 84 -7.84 -22.95 13.54
C ILE A 84 -6.80 -23.44 12.53
N SER A 85 -7.19 -24.33 11.63
CA SER A 85 -6.29 -24.87 10.61
C SER A 85 -5.81 -23.76 9.68
N VAL A 86 -6.70 -22.87 9.26
CA VAL A 86 -6.38 -21.72 8.43
C VAL A 86 -5.46 -20.76 9.18
N MET A 87 -5.76 -20.48 10.44
CA MET A 87 -4.92 -19.62 11.28
C MET A 87 -3.49 -20.14 11.37
N MET A 88 -3.33 -21.44 11.57
CA MET A 88 -2.01 -22.07 11.66
C MET A 88 -1.26 -21.95 10.34
N ASP A 89 -1.92 -22.17 9.23
CA ASP A 89 -1.33 -22.04 7.90
C ASP A 89 -0.88 -20.61 7.63
N VAL A 90 -1.72 -19.64 7.96
CA VAL A 90 -1.42 -18.22 7.80
C VAL A 90 -0.23 -17.81 8.66
N ARG A 91 -0.22 -18.24 9.91
CA ARG A 91 0.87 -17.94 10.85
C ARG A 91 2.19 -18.51 10.36
N GLU A 92 2.19 -19.75 9.95
CA GLU A 92 3.38 -20.42 9.42
C GLU A 92 3.88 -19.73 8.14
N ALA A 93 2.96 -19.44 7.21
CA ALA A 93 3.31 -18.78 5.96
C ALA A 93 3.89 -17.39 6.20
N ALA A 94 3.27 -16.60 7.06
CA ALA A 94 3.75 -15.25 7.38
C ALA A 94 5.11 -15.28 8.07
N ALA A 95 5.30 -16.17 9.03
CA ALA A 95 6.56 -16.31 9.73
C ALA A 95 7.69 -16.73 8.80
N ASN A 96 7.44 -17.69 7.93
CA ASN A 96 8.42 -18.16 6.95
C ASN A 96 8.76 -17.10 5.91
N ALA A 97 7.75 -16.39 5.42
CA ALA A 97 7.94 -15.34 4.41
C ALA A 97 8.81 -14.20 4.93
N LEU A 98 8.69 -13.87 6.20
CA LEU A 98 9.41 -12.76 6.81
C LEU A 98 10.68 -13.20 7.57
N GLY A 99 10.88 -14.50 7.73
CA GLY A 99 12.02 -15.01 8.49
C GLY A 99 11.96 -14.70 9.97
N ILE A 100 10.75 -14.70 10.55
CA ILE A 100 10.52 -14.42 11.97
C ILE A 100 9.89 -15.62 12.65
N GLU A 101 9.89 -15.61 13.99
CA GLU A 101 9.22 -16.65 14.77
C GLU A 101 7.71 -16.47 14.74
N GLU A 102 6.99 -17.57 14.78
CA GLU A 102 5.51 -17.56 14.75
C GLU A 102 4.89 -16.75 15.88
N LYS A 103 5.54 -16.68 17.03
CA LYS A 103 5.04 -15.90 18.17
C LYS A 103 4.92 -14.40 17.88
N PHE A 104 5.61 -13.91 16.86
CA PHE A 104 5.55 -12.51 16.44
C PHE A 104 4.46 -12.24 15.41
N VAL A 105 3.72 -13.28 15.00
CA VAL A 105 2.59 -13.16 14.10
C VAL A 105 1.29 -13.24 14.92
N LYS A 106 0.48 -12.18 14.80
CA LYS A 106 -0.86 -12.14 15.43
C LYS A 106 -1.90 -12.14 14.33
N ILE A 107 -2.91 -12.98 14.49
CA ILE A 107 -3.97 -13.15 13.50
C ILE A 107 -5.31 -12.86 14.16
N TYR A 108 -6.10 -12.02 13.49
CA TYR A 108 -7.42 -11.63 13.95
C TYR A 108 -8.48 -11.89 12.90
N LEU A 109 -9.66 -12.23 13.34
CA LEU A 109 -10.81 -12.40 12.44
C LEU A 109 -11.25 -11.04 11.92
N LYS A 110 -11.45 -10.97 10.60
CA LYS A 110 -11.94 -9.75 9.98
C LYS A 110 -13.37 -9.47 10.45
N ASN A 111 -13.60 -8.23 10.81
CA ASN A 111 -14.92 -7.77 11.22
C ASN A 111 -15.81 -7.65 9.98
N LYS A 112 -16.97 -8.32 10.03
CA LYS A 112 -17.93 -8.32 8.92
C LYS A 112 -18.83 -7.09 8.93
#